data_ca83a126f796d67117c12147ed204378
#
_entry.id   ca83a126f796d67117c12147ed204378
#
_cell.length_a   1.000
_cell.length_b   1.000
_cell.length_c   1.000
_cell.angle_alpha   90.00
_cell.angle_beta   90.00
_cell.angle_gamma   90.00
#
_symmetry.space_group_name_H-M   'P 1'
#
loop_
_entity.id
_entity.type
_entity.pdbx_description
1 polymer ?
#
loop_
_entity_poly.entity_id
_entity_poly.type
_entity_poly.pdbx_seq_one_letter_code
_entity_poly.pdbx_strand_id
1 'polypeptide(L)'
;MITTVLVVIQNWGDINKFINPPPDFSAAHGGIVILYATSWCGYCVKARKLLEENNVEYFEYDIEKSTEGKRQHKALGGSGIPVLLINGETIKGYNPELILKLLKTT
;
A
#
# COMPACT_ATOMS: atom_id res chain seq x y z
N MET A 1 20.51 -7.17 32.03
CA MET A 1 19.48 -8.21 32.01
C MET A 1 18.08 -7.61 32.17
N ILE A 2 17.82 -6.96 33.29
CA ILE A 2 16.52 -6.33 33.53
C ILE A 2 16.22 -5.25 32.49
N THR A 3 17.22 -4.46 32.11
CA THR A 3 17.12 -3.41 31.11
C THR A 3 16.72 -3.98 29.76
N THR A 4 17.27 -5.12 29.37
CA THR A 4 16.95 -5.77 28.10
C THR A 4 15.48 -6.21 28.05
N VAL A 5 14.98 -6.75 29.16
CA VAL A 5 13.58 -7.16 29.27
C VAL A 5 12.65 -5.96 29.14
N LEU A 6 12.99 -4.83 29.77
CA LEU A 6 12.23 -3.61 29.68
C LEU A 6 12.18 -3.06 28.24
N VAL A 7 13.30 -3.13 27.54
CA VAL A 7 13.36 -2.69 26.13
C VAL A 7 12.44 -3.53 25.26
N VAL A 8 12.44 -4.85 25.47
CA VAL A 8 11.55 -5.75 24.73
C VAL A 8 10.08 -5.40 24.99
N ILE A 9 9.72 -5.14 26.24
CA ILE A 9 8.35 -4.78 26.60
C ILE A 9 7.97 -3.44 25.97
N GLN A 10 8.86 -2.47 25.99
CA GLN A 10 8.60 -1.15 25.40
C GLN A 10 8.40 -1.21 23.89
N ASN A 11 9.06 -2.14 23.24
CA ASN A 11 9.02 -2.30 21.80
C ASN A 11 8.09 -3.43 21.36
N TRP A 12 7.14 -3.79 22.21
CA TRP A 12 6.24 -4.89 21.93
C TRP A 12 5.49 -4.70 20.61
N GLY A 13 4.99 -3.49 20.36
CA GLY A 13 4.30 -3.18 19.12
C GLY A 13 5.20 -3.31 17.90
N ASP A 14 6.45 -2.88 18.02
CA ASP A 14 7.43 -2.98 16.93
C ASP A 14 7.77 -4.44 16.64
N ILE A 15 7.93 -5.25 17.68
CA ILE A 15 8.22 -6.66 17.54
C ILE A 15 7.05 -7.37 16.84
N ASN A 16 5.84 -7.06 17.23
CA ASN A 16 4.64 -7.64 16.64
C ASN A 16 4.52 -7.27 15.16
N LYS A 17 4.80 -6.02 14.84
CA LYS A 17 4.82 -5.54 13.45
C LYS A 17 5.91 -6.24 12.64
N PHE A 18 7.07 -6.48 13.25
CA PHE A 18 8.17 -7.16 12.60
C PHE A 18 7.85 -8.63 12.33
N ILE A 19 7.19 -9.31 13.27
CA ILE A 19 6.84 -10.73 13.14
C ILE A 19 5.69 -10.93 12.16
N ASN A 20 4.70 -10.03 12.19
CA ASN A 20 3.52 -10.09 11.33
C ASN A 20 3.36 -8.79 10.56
N PRO A 21 4.32 -8.45 9.70
CA PRO A 21 4.22 -7.20 8.94
C PRO A 21 3.05 -7.28 7.96
N PRO A 22 2.42 -6.13 7.65
CA PRO A 22 1.43 -6.10 6.58
C PRO A 22 2.08 -6.51 5.26
N PRO A 23 1.35 -7.18 4.38
CA PRO A 23 1.93 -7.61 3.11
C PRO A 23 2.43 -6.41 2.30
N ASP A 24 3.62 -6.53 1.77
CA ASP A 24 4.18 -5.54 0.86
C ASP A 24 4.45 -6.20 -0.48
N PHE A 25 3.49 -6.07 -1.37
CA PHE A 25 3.56 -6.68 -2.69
C PHE A 25 4.41 -5.87 -3.67
N SER A 26 4.82 -4.64 -3.30
CA SER A 26 5.63 -3.80 -4.18
C SER A 26 7.00 -4.41 -4.46
N ALA A 27 7.50 -5.24 -3.56
CA ALA A 27 8.77 -5.92 -3.74
C ALA A 27 8.79 -6.80 -4.99
N ALA A 28 7.65 -7.41 -5.34
CA ALA A 28 7.53 -8.24 -6.55
C ALA A 28 7.60 -7.41 -7.83
N HIS A 29 7.42 -6.10 -7.74
CA HIS A 29 7.45 -5.17 -8.86
C HIS A 29 8.60 -4.16 -8.76
N GLY A 30 9.67 -4.53 -8.05
CA GLY A 30 10.84 -3.67 -7.93
C GLY A 30 10.65 -2.46 -7.03
N GLY A 31 9.69 -2.53 -6.11
CA GLY A 31 9.45 -1.46 -5.15
C GLY A 31 8.62 -0.29 -5.69
N ILE A 32 8.03 -0.44 -6.86
CA ILE A 32 7.18 0.62 -7.43
C ILE A 32 5.82 0.67 -6.72
N VAL A 33 5.11 1.76 -6.94
CA VAL A 33 3.76 1.95 -6.43
C VAL A 33 2.81 0.94 -7.09
N ILE A 34 1.89 0.37 -6.31
CA ILE A 34 0.86 -0.51 -6.84
C ILE A 34 -0.50 0.13 -6.62
N LEU A 35 -1.29 0.17 -7.67
CA LEU A 35 -2.66 0.67 -7.65
C LEU A 35 -3.61 -0.50 -7.88
N TYR A 36 -4.55 -0.70 -6.95
CA TYR A 36 -5.62 -1.69 -7.09
C TYR A 36 -6.89 -0.94 -7.44
N ALA A 37 -7.45 -1.25 -8.59
CA ALA A 37 -8.51 -0.42 -9.17
C ALA A 37 -9.47 -1.25 -10.01
N THR A 38 -10.49 -0.58 -10.55
CA THR A 38 -11.37 -1.15 -11.57
C THR A 38 -11.48 -0.15 -12.73
N SER A 39 -11.96 -0.62 -13.87
CA SER A 39 -12.07 0.22 -15.06
C SER A 39 -13.16 1.28 -14.96
N TRP A 40 -14.17 1.05 -14.10
CA TRP A 40 -15.34 1.93 -13.98
C TRP A 40 -15.26 2.92 -12.84
N CYS A 41 -14.23 2.87 -12.03
CA CYS A 41 -14.14 3.66 -10.79
C CYS A 41 -13.63 5.08 -11.06
N GLY A 42 -14.45 6.08 -10.76
CA GLY A 42 -14.07 7.48 -10.96
C GLY A 42 -12.92 7.94 -10.09
N TYR A 43 -12.87 7.51 -8.84
CA TYR A 43 -11.74 7.83 -7.96
C TYR A 43 -10.46 7.12 -8.36
N CYS A 44 -10.57 5.98 -9.02
CA CYS A 44 -9.40 5.30 -9.58
C CYS A 44 -8.81 6.11 -10.73
N VAL A 45 -9.65 6.75 -11.54
CA VAL A 45 -9.20 7.67 -12.59
C VAL A 45 -8.41 8.82 -11.98
N LYS A 46 -8.93 9.39 -10.90
CA LYS A 46 -8.25 10.49 -10.20
C LYS A 46 -6.90 10.04 -9.63
N ALA A 47 -6.84 8.83 -9.08
CA ALA A 47 -5.58 8.28 -8.55
C ALA A 47 -4.55 8.09 -9.66
N ARG A 48 -4.95 7.53 -10.79
CA ARG A 48 -4.06 7.37 -11.95
C ARG A 48 -3.51 8.70 -12.41
N LYS A 49 -4.39 9.68 -12.54
CA LYS A 49 -4.02 11.01 -12.99
C LYS A 49 -3.01 11.65 -12.04
N LEU A 50 -3.24 11.52 -10.73
CA LEU A 50 -2.32 12.06 -9.72
C LEU A 50 -0.94 11.44 -9.85
N LEU A 51 -0.87 10.12 -10.00
CA LEU A 51 0.40 9.43 -10.14
C LEU A 51 1.11 9.84 -11.43
N GLU A 52 0.38 9.93 -12.54
CA GLU A 52 0.94 10.30 -13.84
C GLU A 52 1.42 11.76 -13.86
N GLU A 53 0.67 12.66 -13.25
CA GLU A 53 1.05 14.07 -13.16
C GLU A 53 2.30 14.28 -12.33
N ASN A 54 2.59 13.38 -11.41
CA ASN A 54 3.79 13.44 -10.57
C ASN A 54 4.91 12.54 -11.09
N ASN A 55 4.77 12.03 -12.31
CA ASN A 55 5.78 11.19 -12.96
C ASN A 55 6.13 9.95 -12.14
N VAL A 56 5.14 9.37 -11.49
CA VAL A 56 5.32 8.20 -10.65
C VAL A 56 5.14 6.95 -11.48
N GLU A 57 6.13 6.07 -11.43
CA GLU A 57 6.02 4.75 -12.02
C GLU A 57 5.16 3.88 -11.12
N TYR A 58 4.12 3.27 -11.67
CA TYR A 58 3.23 2.41 -10.89
C TYR A 58 2.77 1.22 -11.71
N PHE A 59 2.40 0.17 -10.98
CA PHE A 59 1.77 -1.01 -11.57
C PHE A 59 0.31 -1.03 -11.14
N GLU A 60 -0.59 -1.30 -12.07
CA GLU A 60 -2.02 -1.34 -11.78
C GLU A 60 -2.57 -2.74 -11.91
N TYR A 61 -3.28 -3.18 -10.87
CA TYR A 61 -4.09 -4.39 -10.95
C TYR A 61 -5.56 -4.01 -11.09
N ASP A 62 -6.21 -4.56 -12.10
CA ASP A 62 -7.67 -4.52 -12.18
C ASP A 62 -8.18 -5.70 -11.34
N ILE A 63 -8.79 -5.41 -10.19
CA ILE A 63 -9.18 -6.44 -9.23
C ILE A 63 -10.37 -7.27 -9.71
N GLU A 64 -11.04 -6.85 -10.77
CA GLU A 64 -12.12 -7.63 -11.38
C GLU A 64 -11.59 -8.60 -12.43
N LYS A 65 -10.50 -8.24 -13.10
CA LYS A 65 -9.94 -9.03 -14.20
C LYS A 65 -8.73 -9.86 -13.78
N SER A 66 -7.98 -9.39 -12.80
CA SER A 66 -6.77 -10.07 -12.35
C SER A 66 -7.04 -10.89 -11.09
N THR A 67 -6.86 -12.19 -11.16
CA THR A 67 -6.96 -13.07 -9.99
C THR A 67 -5.93 -12.68 -8.93
N GLU A 68 -4.71 -12.40 -9.38
CA GLU A 68 -3.64 -11.99 -8.47
C GLU A 68 -3.94 -10.64 -7.82
N GLY A 69 -4.44 -9.67 -8.61
CA GLY A 69 -4.83 -8.37 -8.08
C GLY A 69 -5.93 -8.48 -7.04
N LYS A 70 -6.91 -9.31 -7.30
CA LYS A 70 -8.01 -9.57 -6.36
C LYS A 70 -7.50 -10.18 -5.06
N ARG A 71 -6.58 -11.15 -5.18
CA ARG A 71 -5.97 -11.80 -4.02
C ARG A 71 -5.21 -10.80 -3.16
N GLN A 72 -4.39 -9.96 -3.78
CA GLN A 72 -3.61 -8.96 -3.07
C GLN A 72 -4.51 -7.91 -2.41
N HIS A 73 -5.52 -7.44 -3.13
CA HIS A 73 -6.47 -6.47 -2.60
C HIS A 73 -7.16 -7.01 -1.35
N LYS A 74 -7.57 -8.29 -1.40
CA LYS A 74 -8.20 -8.94 -0.27
C LYS A 74 -7.23 -9.05 0.92
N ALA A 75 -5.97 -9.38 0.65
CA ALA A 75 -4.94 -9.48 1.69
C ALA A 75 -4.66 -8.13 2.35
N LEU A 76 -4.86 -7.03 1.63
CA LEU A 76 -4.69 -5.67 2.14
C LEU A 76 -5.93 -5.13 2.84
N GLY A 77 -6.96 -5.94 3.03
CA GLY A 77 -8.16 -5.55 3.74
C GLY A 77 -9.44 -5.68 2.92
N GLY A 78 -9.33 -5.73 1.61
CA GLY A 78 -10.44 -6.05 0.71
C GLY A 78 -11.62 -5.08 0.70
N SER A 79 -11.44 -3.84 1.16
CA SER A 79 -12.54 -2.87 1.23
C SER A 79 -12.27 -1.68 0.33
N GLY A 80 -13.18 -1.47 -0.62
CA GLY A 80 -13.17 -0.29 -1.46
C GLY A 80 -12.06 -0.23 -2.50
N ILE A 81 -12.14 0.75 -3.35
CA ILE A 81 -11.17 1.11 -4.37
C ILE A 81 -11.19 2.62 -4.53
N PRO A 82 -10.10 3.24 -4.96
CA PRO A 82 -8.79 2.64 -5.21
C PRO A 82 -8.09 2.28 -3.90
N VAL A 83 -7.16 1.33 -3.98
CA VAL A 83 -6.21 1.06 -2.91
C VAL A 83 -4.83 1.24 -3.50
N LEU A 84 -3.95 1.94 -2.80
CA LEU A 84 -2.58 2.17 -3.24
C LEU A 84 -1.61 1.59 -2.23
N LEU A 85 -0.55 0.99 -2.74
CA LEU A 85 0.54 0.51 -1.91
C LEU A 85 1.77 1.34 -2.26
N ILE A 86 2.25 2.15 -1.31
CA ILE A 86 3.37 3.07 -1.51
C ILE A 86 4.33 2.87 -0.35
N ASN A 87 5.56 2.49 -0.65
CA ASN A 87 6.59 2.27 0.39
C ASN A 87 6.14 1.30 1.48
N GLY A 88 5.39 0.27 1.11
CA GLY A 88 4.86 -0.68 2.07
C GLY A 88 3.66 -0.17 2.88
N GLU A 89 3.23 1.06 2.65
CA GLU A 89 2.07 1.64 3.31
C GLU A 89 0.84 1.50 2.43
N THR A 90 -0.26 1.06 3.01
CA THR A 90 -1.53 0.88 2.30
C THR A 90 -2.40 2.10 2.47
N ILE A 91 -2.83 2.68 1.36
CA ILE A 91 -3.78 3.80 1.36
C ILE A 91 -5.09 3.28 0.79
N LYS A 92 -6.15 3.37 1.58
CA LYS A 92 -7.49 2.95 1.17
C LYS A 92 -8.31 4.16 0.76
N GLY A 93 -8.75 4.16 -0.50
CA GLY A 93 -9.49 5.27 -1.08
C GLY A 93 -8.58 6.32 -1.68
N TYR A 94 -9.20 7.32 -2.31
CA TYR A 94 -8.47 8.42 -2.92
C TYR A 94 -8.16 9.48 -1.87
N ASN A 95 -6.91 9.57 -1.48
CA ASN A 95 -6.43 10.55 -0.50
C ASN A 95 -5.19 11.23 -1.07
N PRO A 96 -5.36 12.30 -1.85
CA PRO A 96 -4.23 12.92 -2.55
C PRO A 96 -3.16 13.48 -1.61
N GLU A 97 -3.54 13.99 -0.45
CA GLU A 97 -2.57 14.52 0.51
C GLU A 97 -1.64 13.45 1.02
N LEU A 98 -2.22 12.30 1.42
CA LEU A 98 -1.44 11.19 1.93
C LEU A 98 -0.62 10.53 0.83
N ILE A 99 -1.18 10.39 -0.36
CA ILE A 99 -0.46 9.84 -1.52
C ILE A 99 0.79 10.68 -1.79
N LEU A 100 0.63 12.00 -1.89
CA LEU A 100 1.75 12.88 -2.17
C LEU A 100 2.78 12.88 -1.04
N LYS A 101 2.32 12.80 0.20
CA LYS A 101 3.19 12.72 1.36
C LYS A 101 4.09 11.48 1.31
N LEU A 102 3.50 10.33 1.02
CA LEU A 102 4.25 9.07 0.95
C LEU A 102 5.19 9.03 -0.25
N LEU A 103 4.80 9.64 -1.37
CA LEU A 103 5.66 9.73 -2.54
C LEU A 103 6.91 10.55 -2.28
N LYS A 104 6.82 11.57 -1.43
CA LYS A 104 7.96 12.41 -1.08
C LYS A 104 8.99 11.71 -0.20
N THR A 105 8.62 10.62 0.45
CA THR A 105 9.52 9.88 1.34
C THR A 105 10.25 8.74 0.64
N THR A 106 10.01 8.57 -0.65
CA THR A 106 10.67 7.52 -1.45
C THR A 106 12.06 7.91 -1.94
#